data_e09963ed52ac0fdb4c772884889df790
#
_entry.id   e09963ed52ac0fdb4c772884889df790
#
_cell.length_a   1.000
_cell.length_b   1.000
_cell.length_c   1.000
_cell.angle_alpha   90.00
_cell.angle_beta   90.00
_cell.angle_gamma   90.00
#
_symmetry.space_group_name_H-M   'P 1'
#
loop_
_entity.id
_entity.type
_entity.pdbx_description
1 polymer ?
#
loop_
_entity_poly.entity_id
_entity_poly.type
_entity_poly.pdbx_seq_one_letter_code
_entity_poly.pdbx_strand_id
1 'polypeptide(L)'
;MGKNEQFKQYFLSHRNVTNELIGKISTEHVDYQPTPTSMSARTLAHHMLKSFYQFTSAAAQQQTKELFEKIEETSLNELAEVYTKETEKLIESMSDEDFSATIDLTEMIGTKLPAEQVLNLAMDHEIHHKGNLFVYVREMGHTDLPMFVKQG
;
A
#
# COMPACT_ATOMS: atom_id res chain seq x y z
N MET A 1 11.96 -7.19 -20.32
CA MET A 1 11.64 -6.82 -18.91
C MET A 1 10.67 -7.85 -18.35
N GLY A 2 10.99 -8.46 -17.23
CA GLY A 2 10.14 -9.47 -16.61
C GLY A 2 8.87 -8.89 -16.02
N LYS A 3 7.92 -9.77 -15.72
CA LYS A 3 6.64 -9.37 -15.11
C LYS A 3 6.84 -8.67 -13.77
N ASN A 4 7.80 -9.13 -12.97
CA ASN A 4 8.09 -8.52 -11.67
C ASN A 4 8.56 -7.07 -11.83
N GLU A 5 9.43 -6.79 -12.79
CA GLU A 5 9.91 -5.43 -13.03
C GLU A 5 8.78 -4.53 -13.54
N GLN A 6 7.95 -5.04 -14.44
CA GLN A 6 6.78 -4.30 -14.93
C GLN A 6 5.81 -3.98 -13.80
N PHE A 7 5.51 -4.96 -12.95
CA PHE A 7 4.60 -4.74 -11.83
C PHE A 7 5.20 -3.78 -10.81
N LYS A 8 6.51 -3.89 -10.54
CA LYS A 8 7.18 -2.98 -9.60
C LYS A 8 7.07 -1.54 -10.07
N GLN A 9 7.27 -1.27 -11.36
CA GLN A 9 7.14 0.08 -11.91
C GLN A 9 5.71 0.59 -11.77
N TYR A 10 4.72 -0.25 -12.05
CA TYR A 10 3.33 0.11 -11.88
C TYR A 10 3.00 0.41 -10.41
N PHE A 11 3.43 -0.46 -9.50
CA PHE A 11 3.27 -0.25 -8.07
C PHE A 11 3.87 1.10 -7.63
N LEU A 12 5.12 1.36 -8.00
CA LEU A 12 5.80 2.58 -7.58
C LEU A 12 5.16 3.84 -8.18
N SER A 13 4.59 3.75 -9.39
CA SER A 13 3.92 4.89 -9.99
C SER A 13 2.74 5.39 -9.15
N HIS A 14 2.11 4.51 -8.37
CA HIS A 14 1.05 4.86 -7.43
C HIS A 14 1.58 5.04 -6.01
N ARG A 15 2.44 4.14 -5.52
CA ARG A 15 2.95 4.19 -4.15
C ARG A 15 3.77 5.45 -3.88
N ASN A 16 4.52 5.94 -4.86
CA ASN A 16 5.28 7.18 -4.66
C ASN A 16 4.36 8.36 -4.43
N VAL A 17 3.18 8.38 -5.03
CA VAL A 17 2.17 9.40 -4.75
C VAL A 17 1.60 9.21 -3.34
N THR A 18 1.24 7.97 -2.98
CA THR A 18 0.77 7.65 -1.63
C THR A 18 1.77 8.13 -0.58
N ASN A 19 3.05 7.83 -0.78
CA ASN A 19 4.10 8.21 0.17
C ASN A 19 4.25 9.72 0.29
N GLU A 20 4.12 10.44 -0.81
CA GLU A 20 4.16 11.91 -0.78
C GLU A 20 2.97 12.47 0.01
N LEU A 21 1.77 11.91 -0.17
CA LEU A 21 0.59 12.33 0.58
C LEU A 21 0.75 12.02 2.07
N ILE A 22 1.26 10.83 2.40
CA ILE A 22 1.53 10.44 3.80
C ILE A 22 2.49 11.46 4.44
N GLY A 23 3.50 11.90 3.68
CA GLY A 23 4.46 12.90 4.17
C GLY A 23 3.85 14.26 4.48
N LYS A 24 2.65 14.53 3.97
CA LYS A 24 1.94 15.79 4.27
C LYS A 24 1.10 15.73 5.54
N ILE A 25 0.94 14.55 6.13
CA ILE A 25 0.21 14.39 7.39
C ILE A 25 1.13 14.80 8.54
N SER A 26 0.86 15.93 9.17
CA SER A 26 1.66 16.40 10.31
C SER A 26 1.30 15.61 11.57
N THR A 27 2.20 15.63 12.55
CA THR A 27 2.00 14.96 13.85
C THR A 27 0.70 15.37 14.52
N GLU A 28 0.30 16.63 14.38
CA GLU A 28 -0.93 17.17 14.99
C GLU A 28 -2.21 16.69 14.28
N HIS A 29 -2.10 16.13 13.07
CA HIS A 29 -3.24 15.69 12.26
C HIS A 29 -3.38 14.18 12.14
N VAL A 30 -2.57 13.40 12.85
CA VAL A 30 -2.60 11.93 12.72
C VAL A 30 -3.94 11.31 13.13
N ASP A 31 -4.68 11.98 14.00
CA ASP A 31 -5.98 11.48 14.48
C ASP A 31 -7.15 12.08 13.70
N TYR A 32 -6.88 12.88 12.68
CA TYR A 32 -7.93 13.50 11.87
C TYR A 32 -8.76 12.43 11.15
N GLN A 33 -10.07 12.59 11.18
CA GLN A 33 -11.01 11.76 10.40
C GLN A 33 -12.12 12.66 9.84
N PRO A 34 -12.46 12.52 8.55
CA PRO A 34 -13.46 13.40 7.93
C PRO A 34 -14.89 13.14 8.39
N THR A 35 -15.20 11.92 8.81
CA THR A 35 -16.52 11.54 9.32
C THR A 35 -16.36 10.64 10.54
N PRO A 36 -17.41 10.49 11.38
CA PRO A 36 -17.33 9.64 12.57
C PRO A 36 -17.01 8.17 12.30
N THR A 37 -17.29 7.68 11.08
CA THR A 37 -17.01 6.29 10.71
C THR A 37 -15.77 6.12 9.86
N SER A 38 -15.07 7.21 9.53
CA SER A 38 -13.84 7.16 8.75
C SER A 38 -12.67 6.73 9.61
N MET A 39 -11.66 6.11 8.97
CA MET A 39 -10.39 5.84 9.63
C MET A 39 -9.69 7.16 9.96
N SER A 40 -8.92 7.20 11.04
CA SER A 40 -8.00 8.32 11.27
C SER A 40 -6.93 8.34 10.18
N ALA A 41 -6.28 9.48 9.99
CA ALA A 41 -5.21 9.60 8.99
C ALA A 41 -4.10 8.56 9.22
N ARG A 42 -3.69 8.36 10.47
CA ARG A 42 -2.69 7.33 10.82
C ARG A 42 -3.20 5.94 10.44
N THR A 43 -4.43 5.62 10.81
CA THR A 43 -5.02 4.30 10.52
C THR A 43 -5.13 4.07 9.02
N LEU A 44 -5.57 5.08 8.27
CA LEU A 44 -5.68 4.97 6.82
C LEU A 44 -4.31 4.70 6.18
N ALA A 45 -3.31 5.49 6.55
CA ALA A 45 -1.95 5.32 6.02
C ALA A 45 -1.41 3.92 6.34
N HIS A 46 -1.50 3.49 7.58
CA HIS A 46 -1.02 2.17 7.99
C HIS A 46 -1.80 1.05 7.29
N HIS A 47 -3.12 1.19 7.20
CA HIS A 47 -3.97 0.21 6.52
C HIS A 47 -3.56 0.02 5.06
N MET A 48 -3.31 1.12 4.34
CA MET A 48 -2.86 1.05 2.95
C MET A 48 -1.53 0.31 2.82
N LEU A 49 -0.57 0.70 3.64
CA LEU A 49 0.78 0.14 3.59
C LEU A 49 0.81 -1.35 3.95
N LYS A 50 0.16 -1.68 5.05
CA LYS A 50 0.13 -3.04 5.57
C LYS A 50 -0.65 -3.99 4.66
N SER A 51 -1.81 -3.56 4.16
CA SER A 51 -2.65 -4.39 3.29
C SER A 51 -1.93 -4.77 2.01
N PHE A 52 -1.26 -3.81 1.37
CA PHE A 52 -0.51 -4.10 0.15
C PHE A 52 0.61 -5.09 0.42
N TYR A 53 1.33 -4.91 1.51
CA TYR A 53 2.39 -5.81 1.92
C TYR A 53 1.85 -7.23 2.16
N GLN A 54 0.69 -7.35 2.83
CA GLN A 54 0.06 -8.65 3.09
C GLN A 54 -0.37 -9.34 1.80
N PHE A 55 -1.03 -8.64 0.88
CA PHE A 55 -1.42 -9.21 -0.41
C PHE A 55 -0.19 -9.64 -1.22
N THR A 56 0.86 -8.83 -1.22
CA THR A 56 2.08 -9.15 -1.95
C THR A 56 2.80 -10.35 -1.34
N SER A 57 2.82 -10.46 -0.01
CA SER A 57 3.38 -11.63 0.66
C SER A 57 2.65 -12.90 0.23
N ALA A 58 1.31 -12.85 0.19
CA ALA A 58 0.49 -13.97 -0.26
C ALA A 58 0.81 -14.32 -1.72
N ALA A 59 0.86 -13.32 -2.60
CA ALA A 59 1.15 -13.55 -4.02
C ALA A 59 2.54 -14.16 -4.22
N ALA A 60 3.52 -13.74 -3.45
CA ALA A 60 4.89 -14.24 -3.51
C ALA A 60 5.06 -15.56 -2.74
N GLN A 61 3.99 -16.07 -2.12
CA GLN A 61 3.99 -17.30 -1.32
C GLN A 61 5.04 -17.25 -0.21
N GLN A 62 5.16 -16.10 0.42
CA GLN A 62 6.05 -15.89 1.55
C GLN A 62 5.23 -15.51 2.77
N GLN A 63 5.75 -15.87 3.95
CA GLN A 63 5.07 -15.55 5.19
C GLN A 63 5.09 -14.06 5.45
N THR A 64 3.92 -13.50 5.76
CA THR A 64 3.81 -12.10 6.20
C THR A 64 4.52 -11.92 7.53
N LYS A 65 5.37 -10.91 7.62
CA LYS A 65 6.10 -10.58 8.85
C LYS A 65 5.49 -9.36 9.51
N GLU A 66 5.58 -9.32 10.83
CA GLU A 66 5.22 -8.11 11.57
C GLU A 66 6.42 -7.17 11.52
N LEU A 67 6.31 -6.07 10.78
CA LEU A 67 7.43 -5.18 10.53
C LEU A 67 7.66 -4.17 11.66
N PHE A 68 6.63 -3.89 12.46
CA PHE A 68 6.69 -2.91 13.55
C PHE A 68 5.96 -3.44 14.78
N GLU A 69 6.55 -3.24 15.95
CA GLU A 69 5.93 -3.63 17.22
C GLU A 69 4.99 -2.54 17.75
N LYS A 70 5.36 -1.27 17.55
CA LYS A 70 4.63 -0.13 18.12
C LYS A 70 4.32 0.90 17.06
N ILE A 71 3.23 0.67 16.35
CA ILE A 71 2.80 1.55 15.26
C ILE A 71 2.57 2.99 15.75
N GLU A 72 1.97 3.16 16.93
CA GLU A 72 1.63 4.47 17.46
C GLU A 72 2.88 5.30 17.81
N GLU A 73 4.01 4.66 18.01
CA GLU A 73 5.28 5.32 18.33
C GLU A 73 6.18 5.50 17.11
N THR A 74 5.75 5.03 15.94
CA THR A 74 6.52 5.08 14.70
C THR A 74 6.01 6.20 13.82
N SER A 75 6.93 6.96 13.21
CA SER A 75 6.52 8.04 12.29
C SER A 75 5.87 7.45 11.03
N LEU A 76 4.91 8.17 10.46
CA LEU A 76 4.26 7.73 9.23
C LEU A 76 5.26 7.62 8.07
N ASN A 77 6.25 8.49 8.01
CA ASN A 77 7.28 8.41 6.97
C ASN A 77 8.11 7.14 7.09
N GLU A 78 8.43 6.72 8.31
CA GLU A 78 9.16 5.47 8.52
C GLU A 78 8.32 4.26 8.14
N LEU A 79 7.03 4.26 8.50
CA LEU A 79 6.11 3.21 8.07
C LEU A 79 6.09 3.11 6.54
N ALA A 80 5.93 4.24 5.86
CA ALA A 80 5.87 4.28 4.40
C ALA A 80 7.16 3.75 3.77
N GLU A 81 8.31 4.16 4.28
CA GLU A 81 9.60 3.74 3.75
C GLU A 81 9.82 2.25 3.91
N VAL A 82 9.61 1.70 5.10
CA VAL A 82 9.87 0.29 5.38
C VAL A 82 8.88 -0.62 4.65
N TYR A 83 7.58 -0.32 4.72
CA TYR A 83 6.58 -1.14 4.02
C TYR A 83 6.79 -1.12 2.51
N THR A 84 7.12 0.03 1.93
CA THR A 84 7.37 0.13 0.49
C THR A 84 8.57 -0.71 0.09
N LYS A 85 9.66 -0.60 0.84
CA LYS A 85 10.89 -1.33 0.56
C LYS A 85 10.70 -2.85 0.68
N GLU A 86 10.03 -3.30 1.72
CA GLU A 86 9.76 -4.73 1.91
C GLU A 86 8.81 -5.28 0.84
N THR A 87 7.84 -4.48 0.43
CA THR A 87 6.95 -4.84 -0.68
C THR A 87 7.73 -4.96 -2.00
N GLU A 88 8.62 -4.02 -2.28
CA GLU A 88 9.48 -4.09 -3.47
C GLU A 88 10.31 -5.37 -3.50
N LYS A 89 10.89 -5.74 -2.37
CA LYS A 89 11.69 -6.98 -2.27
C LYS A 89 10.86 -8.21 -2.60
N LEU A 90 9.62 -8.27 -2.12
CA LEU A 90 8.74 -9.38 -2.43
C LEU A 90 8.43 -9.45 -3.93
N ILE A 91 8.11 -8.31 -4.54
CA ILE A 91 7.84 -8.27 -5.98
C ILE A 91 9.07 -8.71 -6.78
N GLU A 92 10.24 -8.21 -6.42
CA GLU A 92 11.50 -8.55 -7.09
C GLU A 92 11.84 -10.04 -6.98
N SER A 93 11.37 -10.71 -5.92
CA SER A 93 11.62 -12.14 -5.72
C SER A 93 10.77 -13.05 -6.60
N MET A 94 9.74 -12.52 -7.25
CA MET A 94 8.81 -13.32 -8.04
C MET A 94 9.33 -13.55 -9.45
N SER A 95 9.27 -14.83 -9.90
CA SER A 95 9.54 -15.18 -11.30
C SER A 95 8.26 -14.96 -12.13
N ASP A 96 8.41 -14.98 -13.46
CA ASP A 96 7.24 -14.88 -14.34
C ASP A 96 6.23 -15.99 -14.05
N GLU A 97 6.70 -17.20 -13.74
CA GLU A 97 5.84 -18.35 -13.41
C GLU A 97 5.06 -18.10 -12.12
N ASP A 98 5.67 -17.43 -11.14
CA ASP A 98 5.01 -17.15 -9.87
C ASP A 98 3.73 -16.33 -10.05
N PHE A 99 3.68 -15.48 -11.08
CA PHE A 99 2.51 -14.65 -11.37
C PHE A 99 1.28 -15.48 -11.77
N SER A 100 1.49 -16.68 -12.29
CA SER A 100 0.41 -17.57 -12.69
C SER A 100 0.02 -18.61 -11.62
N ALA A 101 0.78 -18.69 -10.54
CA ALA A 101 0.51 -19.66 -9.48
C ALA A 101 -0.83 -19.36 -8.79
N THR A 102 -1.57 -20.41 -8.45
CA THR A 102 -2.83 -20.25 -7.73
C THR A 102 -2.56 -20.00 -6.25
N ILE A 103 -3.12 -18.91 -5.75
CA ILE A 103 -2.98 -18.51 -4.34
C ILE A 103 -4.32 -18.74 -3.63
N ASP A 104 -4.27 -19.42 -2.50
CA ASP A 104 -5.45 -19.68 -1.70
C ASP A 104 -5.70 -18.53 -0.74
N LEU A 105 -6.69 -17.70 -1.06
CA LEU A 105 -7.12 -16.58 -0.23
C LEU A 105 -8.49 -16.83 0.38
N THR A 106 -8.86 -18.11 0.58
CA THR A 106 -10.17 -18.47 1.10
C THR A 106 -10.46 -17.80 2.44
N GLU A 107 -9.48 -17.72 3.33
CA GLU A 107 -9.65 -17.10 4.64
C GLU A 107 -9.77 -15.59 4.56
N MET A 108 -9.12 -14.93 3.59
CA MET A 108 -9.13 -13.47 3.47
C MET A 108 -10.34 -12.96 2.68
N ILE A 109 -10.61 -13.56 1.51
CA ILE A 109 -11.63 -13.07 0.58
C ILE A 109 -12.53 -14.18 0.03
N GLY A 110 -12.42 -15.41 0.56
CA GLY A 110 -13.34 -16.49 0.23
C GLY A 110 -13.09 -17.22 -1.09
N THR A 111 -11.91 -17.03 -1.73
CA THR A 111 -11.65 -17.65 -3.03
C THR A 111 -10.15 -17.87 -3.24
N LYS A 112 -9.83 -18.60 -4.32
CA LYS A 112 -8.48 -18.81 -4.81
C LYS A 112 -8.31 -17.98 -6.09
N LEU A 113 -7.15 -17.35 -6.28
CA LEU A 113 -6.86 -16.51 -7.44
C LEU A 113 -5.42 -16.73 -7.91
N PRO A 114 -5.14 -16.53 -9.20
CA PRO A 114 -3.74 -16.43 -9.63
C PRO A 114 -3.04 -15.27 -8.93
N ALA A 115 -1.75 -15.42 -8.65
CA ALA A 115 -0.96 -14.39 -7.97
C ALA A 115 -1.09 -13.03 -8.65
N GLU A 116 -1.11 -13.01 -9.98
CA GLU A 116 -1.27 -11.78 -10.75
C GLU A 116 -2.56 -11.03 -10.39
N GLN A 117 -3.66 -11.77 -10.18
CA GLN A 117 -4.93 -11.16 -9.78
C GLN A 117 -4.90 -10.69 -8.32
N VAL A 118 -4.18 -11.39 -7.46
CA VAL A 118 -3.97 -10.95 -6.06
C VAL A 118 -3.27 -9.59 -6.06
N LEU A 119 -2.24 -9.44 -6.89
CA LEU A 119 -1.52 -8.17 -7.02
C LEU A 119 -2.41 -7.07 -7.61
N ASN A 120 -3.27 -7.40 -8.55
CA ASN A 120 -4.24 -6.45 -9.09
C ASN A 120 -5.22 -5.96 -8.02
N LEU A 121 -5.68 -6.85 -7.15
CA LEU A 121 -6.53 -6.46 -6.02
C LEU A 121 -5.78 -5.53 -5.07
N ALA A 122 -4.50 -5.80 -4.83
CA ALA A 122 -3.68 -4.91 -4.01
C ALA A 122 -3.62 -3.52 -4.62
N MET A 123 -3.44 -3.43 -5.94
CA MET A 123 -3.41 -2.14 -6.65
C MET A 123 -4.76 -1.44 -6.58
N ASP A 124 -5.86 -2.15 -6.80
CA ASP A 124 -7.20 -1.58 -6.72
C ASP A 124 -7.45 -0.96 -5.34
N HIS A 125 -7.03 -1.65 -4.29
CA HIS A 125 -7.15 -1.19 -2.91
C HIS A 125 -6.31 0.05 -2.65
N GLU A 126 -5.07 0.04 -3.13
CA GLU A 126 -4.17 1.20 -3.03
C GLU A 126 -4.75 2.44 -3.71
N ILE A 127 -5.25 2.27 -4.93
CA ILE A 127 -5.80 3.35 -5.73
C ILE A 127 -7.07 3.90 -5.07
N HIS A 128 -7.93 3.01 -4.58
CA HIS A 128 -9.15 3.40 -3.87
C HIS A 128 -8.84 4.28 -2.66
N HIS A 129 -7.97 3.83 -1.78
CA HIS A 129 -7.64 4.58 -0.57
C HIS A 129 -6.76 5.79 -0.83
N LYS A 130 -5.92 5.77 -1.87
CA LYS A 130 -5.14 6.94 -2.26
C LYS A 130 -6.07 8.11 -2.60
N GLY A 131 -7.19 7.82 -3.28
CA GLY A 131 -8.21 8.84 -3.54
C GLY A 131 -8.76 9.46 -2.25
N ASN A 132 -9.02 8.61 -1.23
CA ASN A 132 -9.43 9.11 0.09
C ASN A 132 -8.33 10.01 0.70
N LEU A 133 -7.09 9.55 0.62
CA LEU A 133 -5.97 10.26 1.23
C LEU A 133 -5.79 11.67 0.64
N PHE A 134 -6.04 11.85 -0.66
CA PHE A 134 -6.07 13.17 -1.28
C PHE A 134 -7.05 14.10 -0.57
N VAL A 135 -8.23 13.61 -0.25
CA VAL A 135 -9.24 14.41 0.47
C VAL A 135 -8.76 14.74 1.88
N TYR A 136 -8.20 13.75 2.58
CA TYR A 136 -7.70 13.95 3.95
C TYR A 136 -6.68 15.10 4.00
N VAL A 137 -5.68 15.07 3.10
CA VAL A 137 -4.64 16.09 3.14
C VAL A 137 -5.16 17.46 2.70
N ARG A 138 -6.16 17.52 1.82
CA ARG A 138 -6.82 18.79 1.48
C ARG A 138 -7.55 19.36 2.69
N GLU A 139 -8.22 18.54 3.46
CA GLU A 139 -8.89 18.96 4.69
C GLU A 139 -7.88 19.50 5.73
N MET A 140 -6.65 19.02 5.68
CA MET A 140 -5.56 19.52 6.54
C MET A 140 -4.96 20.83 6.04
N GLY A 141 -5.39 21.33 4.87
CA GLY A 141 -4.96 22.62 4.32
C GLY A 141 -3.93 22.53 3.19
N HIS A 142 -3.58 21.34 2.73
CA HIS A 142 -2.63 21.19 1.63
C HIS A 142 -3.32 21.36 0.28
N THR A 143 -2.82 22.26 -0.54
CA THR A 143 -3.38 22.53 -1.88
C THR A 143 -2.40 22.22 -3.00
N ASP A 144 -1.10 22.16 -2.71
CA ASP A 144 -0.07 21.80 -3.70
C ASP A 144 0.16 20.30 -3.62
N LEU A 145 -0.58 19.55 -4.42
CA LEU A 145 -0.60 18.10 -4.37
C LEU A 145 -0.06 17.49 -5.66
N PRO A 146 0.52 16.28 -5.60
CA PRO A 146 0.98 15.60 -6.81
C PRO A 146 -0.19 15.15 -7.66
N MET A 147 0.10 14.81 -8.92
CA MET A 147 -0.85 14.09 -9.75
C MET A 147 -1.09 12.70 -9.13
N PHE A 148 -2.22 12.08 -9.44
CA PHE A 148 -2.58 10.78 -8.84
C PHE A 148 -1.63 9.63 -9.20
N VAL A 149 -0.78 9.83 -10.19
CA VAL A 149 0.21 8.84 -10.63
C VAL A 149 1.50 9.55 -11.02
N LYS A 150 2.64 8.92 -10.75
CA LYS A 150 3.96 9.42 -11.15
C LYS A 150 4.71 8.33 -11.89
N GLN A 151 5.56 8.72 -12.84
CA GLN A 151 6.49 7.77 -13.44
C GLN A 151 7.41 7.23 -12.33
N GLY A 152 7.45 5.92 -12.19
CA GLY A 152 8.23 5.25 -11.18
C GLY A 152 9.72 5.19 -11.48
#